data_2e5f39dc9bfa8607945292ffe1791e27
#
_entry.id   2e5f39dc9bfa8607945292ffe1791e27
#
_cell.length_a   1.000
_cell.length_b   1.000
_cell.length_c   1.000
_cell.angle_alpha   90.00
_cell.angle_beta   90.00
_cell.angle_gamma   90.00
#
_symmetry.space_group_name_H-M   'P 1'
#
loop_
_entity.id
_entity.type
_entity.pdbx_description
1 polymer ?
#
loop_
_entity_poly.entity_id
_entity_poly.type
_entity_poly.pdbx_seq_one_letter_code
_entity_poly.pdbx_strand_id
1 'polypeptide(L)'
;MTSSKHICMFAAENDVIPGAKVGGIGDVVRDVPRALADDQTRVTVVIPAYGAFHELPDAVSVGTFTTSFRGTPQRVEMYEVSIGRDNNVRYLVLHHPLFAAGGKGQVYCDDDANQPFATDANKFALFSVAALSAITSGNIDSVDVLHLHDWHSALTLALIRFDTAFESLKSLRTVFSIHNLALQGIRPFAQHTSSFQAWFPHLHYDSGVLADPRWPHCINPLACAIRLADKVHTVSPTYASEIVQPNDPLRGFHGGEGLEEDLQQAATQGRLVGIINGIDYPAESAVRLSWQKFTLQLSEELLSLIVRQNTLRTVDYTAHQRVLAEAQRKRPAHIITSVGRLTDQKMALLFQSTRDHRTALECILESISGRGLFLLLGSGDAELEEQCQQVASRYPQLVYINQYSANLANLLFANGDLFLMPSSFEPCGISQMLAMKDGQPCLAHSVGGLRDTINDESDGFLFKADSLNAQAEALVQRVNDVLHLREQKPDTFTRIASAARKKRFEWSTSASRYHTELYS
;
A
#
# COMPACT_ATOMS: atom_id res chain seq x y z
N MET A 1 0.30 -30.84 24.95
CA MET A 1 0.90 -29.79 24.11
C MET A 1 -0.27 -29.09 23.45
N THR A 2 -0.52 -27.83 23.74
CA THR A 2 -1.49 -27.03 22.97
C THR A 2 -0.95 -26.94 21.54
N SER A 3 -1.75 -27.37 20.54
CA SER A 3 -1.35 -27.27 19.13
C SER A 3 -1.10 -25.80 18.81
N SER A 4 0.01 -25.47 18.13
CA SER A 4 0.27 -24.11 17.69
C SER A 4 -0.82 -23.67 16.72
N LYS A 5 -1.32 -22.44 16.88
CA LYS A 5 -2.32 -21.82 15.98
C LYS A 5 -1.72 -21.64 14.60
N HIS A 6 -2.42 -22.06 13.55
CA HIS A 6 -1.97 -21.88 12.18
C HIS A 6 -2.79 -20.83 11.45
N ILE A 7 -2.14 -19.72 11.08
CA ILE A 7 -2.72 -18.64 10.28
C ILE A 7 -2.25 -18.79 8.84
N CYS A 8 -3.18 -18.87 7.88
CA CYS A 8 -2.87 -18.91 6.46
C CYS A 8 -3.31 -17.58 5.81
N MET A 9 -2.38 -16.89 5.18
CA MET A 9 -2.62 -15.58 4.54
C MET A 9 -2.58 -15.73 3.01
N PHE A 10 -3.61 -15.21 2.32
CA PHE A 10 -3.67 -15.14 0.87
C PHE A 10 -3.54 -13.69 0.42
N ALA A 11 -2.55 -13.41 -0.43
CA ALA A 11 -2.27 -12.06 -0.92
C ALA A 11 -1.79 -12.06 -2.38
N ALA A 12 -1.82 -10.89 -3.01
CA ALA A 12 -1.23 -10.71 -4.34
C ALA A 12 0.27 -10.41 -4.29
N GLU A 13 0.73 -9.78 -3.22
CA GLU A 13 2.09 -9.25 -3.08
C GLU A 13 2.76 -9.74 -1.80
N ASN A 14 4.11 -9.84 -1.83
CA ASN A 14 4.91 -10.04 -0.63
C ASN A 14 6.35 -9.55 -0.85
N ASP A 15 6.78 -8.50 -0.14
CA ASP A 15 8.10 -7.90 -0.29
C ASP A 15 9.27 -8.77 0.24
N VAL A 16 8.98 -9.92 0.86
CA VAL A 16 10.02 -10.92 1.17
C VAL A 16 10.54 -11.57 -0.11
N ILE A 17 9.67 -11.79 -1.10
CA ILE A 17 10.00 -12.46 -2.35
C ILE A 17 10.49 -11.41 -3.36
N PRO A 18 11.74 -11.52 -3.86
CA PRO A 18 12.30 -10.55 -4.79
C PRO A 18 11.43 -10.34 -6.03
N GLY A 19 11.00 -9.10 -6.27
CA GLY A 19 10.15 -8.73 -7.39
C GLY A 19 8.64 -8.89 -7.16
N ALA A 20 8.21 -9.41 -6.01
CA ALA A 20 6.79 -9.62 -5.71
C ALA A 20 6.12 -8.45 -4.97
N LYS A 21 6.70 -7.25 -5.04
CA LYS A 21 6.15 -6.02 -4.46
C LYS A 21 5.80 -5.01 -5.54
N VAL A 22 4.61 -4.44 -5.44
CA VAL A 22 4.16 -3.29 -6.24
C VAL A 22 3.67 -2.16 -5.34
N GLY A 23 2.93 -2.48 -4.28
CA GLY A 23 2.31 -1.52 -3.38
C GLY A 23 2.60 -1.76 -1.90
N GLY A 24 1.85 -1.05 -1.04
CA GLY A 24 1.96 -1.17 0.42
C GLY A 24 1.48 -2.51 0.98
N ILE A 25 0.69 -3.27 0.21
CA ILE A 25 0.29 -4.64 0.59
C ILE A 25 1.52 -5.52 0.78
N GLY A 26 2.50 -5.42 -0.14
CA GLY A 26 3.75 -6.18 -0.07
C GLY A 26 4.51 -5.96 1.23
N ASP A 27 4.57 -4.72 1.73
CA ASP A 27 5.20 -4.40 3.03
C ASP A 27 4.45 -5.06 4.19
N VAL A 28 3.13 -4.93 4.21
CA VAL A 28 2.29 -5.51 5.28
C VAL A 28 2.38 -7.03 5.29
N VAL A 29 2.30 -7.67 4.12
CA VAL A 29 2.38 -9.14 3.97
C VAL A 29 3.81 -9.67 4.22
N ARG A 30 4.84 -8.82 4.17
CA ARG A 30 6.19 -9.13 4.67
C ARG A 30 6.24 -9.12 6.20
N ASP A 31 5.69 -8.08 6.83
CA ASP A 31 5.98 -7.77 8.22
C ASP A 31 4.98 -8.38 9.22
N VAL A 32 3.69 -8.39 8.89
CA VAL A 32 2.64 -8.96 9.75
C VAL A 32 2.89 -10.44 10.06
N PRO A 33 3.21 -11.32 9.08
CA PRO A 33 3.51 -12.73 9.36
C PRO A 33 4.63 -12.90 10.38
N ARG A 34 5.70 -12.10 10.24
CA ARG A 34 6.86 -12.13 11.13
C ARG A 34 6.54 -11.66 12.54
N ALA A 35 5.69 -10.63 12.65
CA ALA A 35 5.27 -10.11 13.94
C ALA A 35 4.27 -11.01 14.67
N LEU A 36 3.53 -11.84 13.95
CA LEU A 36 2.56 -12.80 14.50
C LEU A 36 3.19 -14.14 14.87
N ALA A 37 4.25 -14.54 14.15
CA ALA A 37 4.86 -15.84 14.31
C ALA A 37 5.67 -15.91 15.62
N ASP A 38 5.34 -16.90 16.46
CA ASP A 38 6.02 -17.19 17.72
C ASP A 38 5.98 -18.72 18.00
N ASP A 39 6.34 -19.15 19.20
CA ASP A 39 6.33 -20.56 19.58
C ASP A 39 4.91 -21.19 19.59
N GLN A 40 3.87 -20.37 19.62
CA GLN A 40 2.46 -20.80 19.65
C GLN A 40 1.70 -20.48 18.36
N THR A 41 2.29 -19.73 17.44
CA THR A 41 1.67 -19.29 16.21
C THR A 41 2.61 -19.51 15.03
N ARG A 42 2.16 -20.29 14.06
CA ARG A 42 2.81 -20.42 12.75
C ARG A 42 2.00 -19.70 11.68
N VAL A 43 2.69 -19.13 10.70
CA VAL A 43 2.03 -18.39 9.61
C VAL A 43 2.48 -18.95 8.26
N THR A 44 1.54 -19.20 7.38
CA THR A 44 1.80 -19.54 5.98
C THR A 44 1.27 -18.42 5.09
N VAL A 45 2.13 -17.87 4.24
CA VAL A 45 1.76 -16.87 3.25
C VAL A 45 1.73 -17.51 1.88
N VAL A 46 0.64 -17.31 1.14
CA VAL A 46 0.45 -17.86 -0.21
C VAL A 46 0.22 -16.72 -1.20
N ILE A 47 1.03 -16.69 -2.27
CA ILE A 47 0.85 -15.76 -3.40
C ILE A 47 0.96 -16.49 -4.74
N PRO A 48 0.48 -15.93 -5.85
CA PRO A 48 0.77 -16.46 -7.19
C PRO A 48 2.27 -16.34 -7.53
N ALA A 49 2.80 -17.28 -8.30
CA ALA A 49 4.20 -17.25 -8.73
C ALA A 49 4.50 -16.30 -9.91
N TYR A 50 3.46 -15.77 -10.56
CA TYR A 50 3.55 -14.84 -11.70
C TYR A 50 4.54 -15.26 -12.80
N GLY A 51 4.74 -16.58 -12.97
CA GLY A 51 5.67 -17.14 -13.94
C GLY A 51 7.16 -16.91 -13.65
N ALA A 52 7.50 -16.36 -12.47
CA ALA A 52 8.86 -16.01 -12.11
C ALA A 52 9.32 -16.59 -10.76
N PHE A 53 8.47 -16.52 -9.73
CA PHE A 53 8.93 -16.73 -8.35
C PHE A 53 9.18 -18.21 -8.01
N HIS A 54 8.62 -19.15 -8.77
CA HIS A 54 8.93 -20.59 -8.68
C HIS A 54 10.30 -20.94 -9.28
N GLU A 55 10.92 -20.02 -10.05
CA GLU A 55 12.26 -20.20 -10.63
C GLU A 55 13.38 -19.55 -9.79
N LEU A 56 13.05 -18.96 -8.65
CA LEU A 56 14.05 -18.40 -7.75
C LEU A 56 15.00 -19.50 -7.24
N PRO A 57 16.29 -19.20 -7.02
CA PRO A 57 17.28 -20.21 -6.58
C PRO A 57 16.88 -20.94 -5.30
N ASP A 58 16.16 -20.26 -4.40
CA ASP A 58 15.72 -20.79 -3.11
C ASP A 58 14.27 -21.35 -3.15
N ALA A 59 13.66 -21.49 -4.34
CA ALA A 59 12.35 -22.07 -4.51
C ALA A 59 12.44 -23.59 -4.64
N VAL A 60 11.76 -24.31 -3.76
CA VAL A 60 11.73 -25.79 -3.73
C VAL A 60 10.29 -26.26 -3.98
N SER A 61 10.11 -27.18 -4.93
CA SER A 61 8.81 -27.79 -5.18
C SER A 61 8.37 -28.62 -3.95
N VAL A 62 7.20 -28.30 -3.40
CA VAL A 62 6.64 -28.95 -2.21
C VAL A 62 5.33 -29.69 -2.49
N GLY A 63 4.80 -29.60 -3.69
CA GLY A 63 3.60 -30.35 -4.07
C GLY A 63 3.05 -29.98 -5.44
N THR A 64 2.13 -30.82 -5.88
CA THR A 64 1.31 -30.60 -7.08
C THR A 64 -0.08 -31.11 -6.78
N PHE A 65 -1.09 -30.37 -7.17
CA PHE A 65 -2.49 -30.75 -6.99
C PHE A 65 -3.34 -30.29 -8.18
N THR A 66 -4.59 -30.72 -8.21
CA THR A 66 -5.55 -30.35 -9.26
C THR A 66 -6.70 -29.55 -8.63
N THR A 67 -7.09 -28.48 -9.30
CA THR A 67 -8.26 -27.69 -8.94
C THR A 67 -9.21 -27.57 -10.14
N SER A 68 -10.50 -27.33 -9.91
CA SER A 68 -11.47 -27.10 -10.98
C SER A 68 -11.57 -25.60 -11.28
N PHE A 69 -11.29 -25.21 -12.52
CA PHE A 69 -11.44 -23.83 -12.96
C PHE A 69 -11.92 -23.79 -14.42
N ARG A 70 -12.92 -22.97 -14.72
CA ARG A 70 -13.56 -22.91 -16.05
C ARG A 70 -14.13 -24.26 -16.52
N GLY A 71 -14.65 -25.05 -15.58
CA GLY A 71 -15.22 -26.37 -15.84
C GLY A 71 -14.19 -27.44 -16.23
N THR A 72 -12.91 -27.17 -16.11
CA THR A 72 -11.83 -28.13 -16.42
C THR A 72 -10.84 -28.27 -15.27
N PRO A 73 -10.25 -29.47 -15.09
CA PRO A 73 -9.19 -29.66 -14.09
C PRO A 73 -7.93 -28.89 -14.51
N GLN A 74 -7.39 -28.11 -13.58
CA GLN A 74 -6.15 -27.36 -13.75
C GLN A 74 -5.09 -27.92 -12.80
N ARG A 75 -3.92 -28.25 -13.33
CA ARG A 75 -2.77 -28.67 -12.54
C ARG A 75 -2.05 -27.45 -12.02
N VAL A 76 -1.89 -27.38 -10.70
CA VAL A 76 -1.17 -26.30 -10.01
C VAL A 76 0.04 -26.91 -9.29
N GLU A 77 1.18 -26.28 -9.43
CA GLU A 77 2.42 -26.64 -8.74
C GLU A 77 2.66 -25.65 -7.59
N MET A 78 3.09 -26.16 -6.46
CA MET A 78 3.37 -25.37 -5.28
C MET A 78 4.86 -25.43 -4.92
N TYR A 79 5.43 -24.26 -4.69
CA TYR A 79 6.82 -24.10 -4.29
C TYR A 79 6.91 -23.36 -2.97
N GLU A 80 7.83 -23.78 -2.12
CA GLU A 80 8.22 -23.02 -0.93
C GLU A 80 9.48 -22.21 -1.25
N VAL A 81 9.45 -20.92 -0.95
CA VAL A 81 10.57 -20.00 -1.15
C VAL A 81 11.22 -19.72 0.20
N SER A 82 12.43 -20.25 0.40
CA SER A 82 13.17 -20.12 1.66
C SER A 82 13.99 -18.82 1.65
N ILE A 83 13.45 -17.75 2.24
CA ILE A 83 14.13 -16.45 2.33
C ILE A 83 14.38 -16.09 3.79
N GLY A 84 15.65 -16.08 4.19
CA GLY A 84 16.05 -15.77 5.56
C GLY A 84 15.80 -16.93 6.55
N ARG A 85 15.88 -16.61 7.86
CA ARG A 85 15.64 -17.56 8.96
C ARG A 85 14.35 -17.18 9.71
N ASP A 86 13.23 -17.16 9.02
CA ASP A 86 11.93 -16.91 9.66
C ASP A 86 11.38 -18.26 10.15
N ASN A 87 11.74 -18.69 11.35
CA ASN A 87 11.55 -20.06 11.86
C ASN A 87 10.09 -20.54 11.89
N ASN A 88 9.09 -19.64 11.92
CA ASN A 88 7.66 -20.01 12.00
C ASN A 88 6.81 -19.35 10.91
N VAL A 89 7.43 -18.82 9.84
CA VAL A 89 6.76 -18.30 8.65
C VAL A 89 7.16 -19.09 7.42
N ARG A 90 6.16 -19.60 6.68
CA ARG A 90 6.37 -20.26 5.39
C ARG A 90 5.86 -19.37 4.26
N TYR A 91 6.64 -19.27 3.19
CA TYR A 91 6.27 -18.51 1.99
C TYR A 91 6.05 -19.48 0.83
N LEU A 92 4.81 -19.60 0.38
CA LEU A 92 4.40 -20.50 -0.69
C LEU A 92 4.01 -19.71 -1.93
N VAL A 93 4.47 -20.15 -3.09
CA VAL A 93 4.06 -19.60 -4.38
C VAL A 93 3.37 -20.67 -5.22
N LEU A 94 2.21 -20.34 -5.79
CA LEU A 94 1.45 -21.23 -6.66
C LEU A 94 1.80 -20.94 -8.11
N HIS A 95 2.26 -21.95 -8.84
CA HIS A 95 2.59 -21.83 -10.25
C HIS A 95 1.50 -22.43 -11.13
N HIS A 96 1.05 -21.64 -12.08
CA HIS A 96 0.19 -22.00 -13.21
C HIS A 96 0.41 -20.99 -14.33
N PRO A 97 0.36 -21.37 -15.63
CA PRO A 97 0.59 -20.45 -16.75
C PRO A 97 -0.28 -19.19 -16.74
N LEU A 98 -1.54 -19.30 -16.28
CA LEU A 98 -2.46 -18.16 -16.19
C LEU A 98 -1.96 -17.06 -15.26
N PHE A 99 -1.16 -17.37 -14.25
CA PHE A 99 -0.60 -16.35 -13.35
C PHE A 99 0.46 -15.45 -14.03
N ALA A 100 1.00 -15.89 -15.17
CA ALA A 100 1.92 -15.11 -15.99
C ALA A 100 1.21 -14.31 -17.11
N ALA A 101 -0.13 -14.23 -17.07
CA ALA A 101 -0.92 -13.49 -18.05
C ALA A 101 -0.56 -12.02 -18.04
N GLY A 102 0.02 -11.31 -18.57
CA GLY A 102 0.54 -9.93 -18.48
C GLY A 102 2.06 -9.86 -18.57
N GLY A 103 2.73 -10.99 -18.38
CA GLY A 103 4.18 -11.08 -18.45
C GLY A 103 4.82 -11.75 -17.24
N LYS A 104 6.03 -12.25 -17.44
CA LYS A 104 6.81 -12.91 -16.40
C LYS A 104 7.16 -11.93 -15.28
N GLY A 105 6.75 -12.25 -14.05
CA GLY A 105 6.98 -11.45 -12.86
C GLY A 105 6.03 -10.25 -12.70
N GLN A 106 5.07 -10.05 -13.61
CA GLN A 106 4.09 -8.98 -13.50
C GLN A 106 2.93 -9.37 -12.57
N VAL A 107 2.87 -8.69 -11.43
CA VAL A 107 1.80 -8.87 -10.44
C VAL A 107 0.48 -8.37 -11.00
N TYR A 108 0.44 -7.14 -11.51
CA TYR A 108 -0.75 -6.51 -12.08
C TYR A 108 -0.59 -6.24 -13.57
N CYS A 109 -1.73 -6.21 -14.27
CA CYS A 109 -1.81 -5.97 -15.70
C CYS A 109 -2.59 -4.68 -15.96
N ASP A 110 -2.14 -3.92 -16.95
CA ASP A 110 -2.88 -2.77 -17.48
C ASP A 110 -3.83 -3.28 -18.56
N ASP A 111 -5.09 -3.51 -18.16
CA ASP A 111 -6.15 -3.90 -19.08
C ASP A 111 -6.78 -2.66 -19.76
N ASP A 112 -7.43 -2.87 -20.92
CA ASP A 112 -8.19 -1.84 -21.62
C ASP A 112 -9.26 -1.21 -20.69
N ALA A 113 -9.44 0.10 -20.77
CA ALA A 113 -10.40 0.86 -19.96
C ALA A 113 -11.86 0.36 -20.09
N ASN A 114 -12.20 -0.29 -21.22
CA ASN A 114 -13.52 -0.91 -21.42
C ASN A 114 -13.66 -2.26 -20.70
N GLN A 115 -12.56 -2.85 -20.27
CA GLN A 115 -12.53 -4.14 -19.58
C GLN A 115 -11.56 -4.12 -18.38
N PRO A 116 -11.71 -3.17 -17.45
CA PRO A 116 -10.79 -3.02 -16.33
C PRO A 116 -10.71 -4.31 -15.52
N PHE A 117 -9.51 -4.67 -15.11
CA PHE A 117 -9.21 -5.87 -14.31
C PHE A 117 -9.51 -7.22 -14.97
N ALA A 118 -9.78 -7.28 -16.30
CA ALA A 118 -10.18 -8.54 -16.94
C ALA A 118 -9.12 -9.64 -16.83
N THR A 119 -7.86 -9.28 -17.02
CA THR A 119 -6.73 -10.22 -16.91
C THR A 119 -6.44 -10.56 -15.46
N ASP A 120 -6.35 -9.57 -14.59
CA ASP A 120 -6.08 -9.77 -13.17
C ASP A 120 -7.18 -10.56 -12.47
N ALA A 121 -8.45 -10.28 -12.78
CA ALA A 121 -9.56 -11.03 -12.22
C ALA A 121 -9.53 -12.53 -12.60
N ASN A 122 -9.08 -12.87 -13.81
CA ASN A 122 -8.86 -14.28 -14.18
C ASN A 122 -7.74 -14.92 -13.36
N LYS A 123 -6.62 -14.20 -13.14
CA LYS A 123 -5.52 -14.68 -12.29
C LYS A 123 -5.98 -14.93 -10.86
N PHE A 124 -6.65 -13.94 -10.27
CA PHE A 124 -7.04 -14.00 -8.86
C PHE A 124 -8.25 -14.90 -8.60
N ALA A 125 -9.13 -15.12 -9.58
CA ALA A 125 -10.16 -16.14 -9.50
C ALA A 125 -9.55 -17.57 -9.45
N LEU A 126 -8.57 -17.86 -10.33
CA LEU A 126 -7.83 -19.12 -10.26
C LEU A 126 -7.03 -19.22 -8.95
N PHE A 127 -6.39 -18.13 -8.51
CA PHE A 127 -5.62 -18.12 -7.27
C PHE A 127 -6.49 -18.49 -6.06
N SER A 128 -7.68 -17.90 -5.94
CA SER A 128 -8.61 -18.19 -4.84
C SER A 128 -8.98 -19.67 -4.76
N VAL A 129 -9.35 -20.30 -5.89
CA VAL A 129 -9.72 -21.72 -5.90
C VAL A 129 -8.50 -22.64 -5.72
N ALA A 130 -7.35 -22.27 -6.27
CA ALA A 130 -6.13 -23.05 -6.15
C ALA A 130 -5.59 -23.05 -4.70
N ALA A 131 -5.59 -21.90 -4.04
CA ALA A 131 -5.13 -21.79 -2.66
C ALA A 131 -6.03 -22.59 -1.69
N LEU A 132 -7.35 -22.57 -1.88
CA LEU A 132 -8.27 -23.43 -1.13
C LEU A 132 -8.03 -24.92 -1.41
N SER A 133 -7.79 -25.27 -2.67
CA SER A 133 -7.50 -26.65 -3.06
C SER A 133 -6.19 -27.16 -2.44
N ALA A 134 -5.20 -26.29 -2.25
CA ALA A 134 -3.96 -26.63 -1.56
C ALA A 134 -4.21 -27.02 -0.08
N ILE A 135 -5.17 -26.37 0.59
CA ILE A 135 -5.56 -26.71 1.96
C ILE A 135 -6.34 -28.05 1.97
N THR A 136 -7.38 -28.18 1.13
CA THR A 136 -8.24 -29.38 1.14
C THR A 136 -7.55 -30.64 0.65
N SER A 137 -6.51 -30.52 -0.18
CA SER A 137 -5.68 -31.64 -0.63
C SER A 137 -4.56 -32.01 0.35
N GLY A 138 -4.41 -31.29 1.47
CA GLY A 138 -3.36 -31.53 2.47
C GLY A 138 -1.95 -31.08 2.06
N ASN A 139 -1.82 -30.31 0.99
CA ASN A 139 -0.54 -29.67 0.62
C ASN A 139 -0.19 -28.50 1.55
N ILE A 140 -1.20 -27.86 2.13
CA ILE A 140 -1.07 -26.97 3.28
C ILE A 140 -1.73 -27.67 4.47
N ASP A 141 -1.02 -27.72 5.59
CA ASP A 141 -1.53 -28.35 6.83
C ASP A 141 -2.82 -27.67 7.30
N SER A 142 -3.51 -28.31 8.27
CA SER A 142 -4.73 -27.76 8.88
C SER A 142 -4.54 -26.29 9.30
N VAL A 143 -5.48 -25.46 8.90
CA VAL A 143 -5.51 -24.01 9.14
C VAL A 143 -6.55 -23.70 10.22
N ASP A 144 -6.24 -22.81 11.15
CA ASP A 144 -7.18 -22.32 12.17
C ASP A 144 -7.81 -20.97 11.77
N VAL A 145 -7.00 -20.13 11.11
CA VAL A 145 -7.42 -18.79 10.65
C VAL A 145 -7.03 -18.60 9.18
N LEU A 146 -7.99 -18.22 8.37
CA LEU A 146 -7.77 -17.80 6.99
C LEU A 146 -7.83 -16.27 6.91
N HIS A 147 -6.72 -15.64 6.57
CA HIS A 147 -6.61 -14.18 6.47
C HIS A 147 -6.39 -13.76 5.01
N LEU A 148 -7.31 -12.99 4.47
CA LEU A 148 -7.39 -12.60 3.07
C LEU A 148 -7.07 -11.11 2.92
N HIS A 149 -6.34 -10.76 1.87
CA HIS A 149 -5.89 -9.38 1.63
C HIS A 149 -6.44 -8.83 0.31
N ASP A 150 -7.25 -7.79 0.39
CA ASP A 150 -7.89 -7.07 -0.71
C ASP A 150 -8.67 -7.96 -1.70
N TRP A 151 -9.18 -7.37 -2.77
CA TRP A 151 -10.03 -8.04 -3.75
C TRP A 151 -9.37 -9.26 -4.43
N HIS A 152 -8.05 -9.30 -4.46
CA HIS A 152 -7.25 -10.35 -5.07
C HIS A 152 -7.47 -11.75 -4.44
N SER A 153 -7.83 -11.79 -3.17
CA SER A 153 -8.11 -13.03 -2.44
C SER A 153 -9.58 -13.17 -2.00
N ALA A 154 -10.37 -12.15 -2.23
CA ALA A 154 -11.73 -12.02 -1.70
C ALA A 154 -12.71 -13.10 -2.20
N LEU A 155 -12.56 -13.58 -3.45
CA LEU A 155 -13.38 -14.66 -4.02
C LEU A 155 -13.28 -15.97 -3.24
N THR A 156 -12.23 -16.16 -2.45
CA THR A 156 -12.05 -17.29 -1.54
C THR A 156 -13.27 -17.49 -0.64
N LEU A 157 -13.87 -16.42 -0.11
CA LEU A 157 -15.04 -16.51 0.76
C LEU A 157 -16.31 -16.92 0.01
N ALA A 158 -16.47 -16.47 -1.24
CA ALA A 158 -17.57 -16.94 -2.09
C ALA A 158 -17.45 -18.46 -2.35
N LEU A 159 -16.25 -18.96 -2.62
CA LEU A 159 -15.99 -20.38 -2.83
C LEU A 159 -16.26 -21.19 -1.57
N ILE A 160 -15.78 -20.78 -0.40
CA ILE A 160 -16.07 -21.46 0.87
C ILE A 160 -17.59 -21.49 1.13
N ARG A 161 -18.31 -20.42 0.79
CA ARG A 161 -19.75 -20.31 1.04
C ARG A 161 -20.59 -21.19 0.11
N PHE A 162 -20.26 -21.24 -1.17
CA PHE A 162 -21.13 -21.78 -2.22
C PHE A 162 -20.60 -23.07 -2.89
N ASP A 163 -19.30 -23.38 -2.79
CA ASP A 163 -18.74 -24.59 -3.39
C ASP A 163 -18.68 -25.73 -2.37
N THR A 164 -19.35 -26.84 -2.67
CA THR A 164 -19.35 -28.04 -1.83
C THR A 164 -17.97 -28.69 -1.71
N ALA A 165 -17.06 -28.43 -2.65
CA ALA A 165 -15.67 -28.91 -2.56
C ALA A 165 -14.91 -28.34 -1.34
N PHE A 166 -15.38 -27.22 -0.80
CA PHE A 166 -14.76 -26.51 0.35
C PHE A 166 -15.63 -26.54 1.61
N GLU A 167 -16.62 -27.45 1.68
CA GLU A 167 -17.52 -27.60 2.84
C GLU A 167 -16.78 -27.76 4.17
N SER A 168 -15.66 -28.48 4.17
CA SER A 168 -14.80 -28.70 5.36
C SER A 168 -14.14 -27.42 5.90
N LEU A 169 -14.09 -26.36 5.09
CA LEU A 169 -13.46 -25.08 5.46
C LEU A 169 -14.45 -24.06 6.02
N LYS A 170 -15.76 -24.34 6.04
CA LYS A 170 -16.80 -23.41 6.52
C LYS A 170 -16.69 -23.05 8.01
N SER A 171 -15.99 -23.86 8.79
CA SER A 171 -15.77 -23.60 10.22
C SER A 171 -14.50 -22.80 10.51
N LEU A 172 -13.70 -22.48 9.50
CA LEU A 172 -12.51 -21.67 9.68
C LEU A 172 -12.87 -20.26 10.13
N ARG A 173 -12.07 -19.71 11.04
CA ARG A 173 -12.11 -18.28 11.34
C ARG A 173 -11.59 -17.52 10.13
N THR A 174 -12.38 -16.61 9.60
CA THR A 174 -12.05 -15.83 8.40
C THR A 174 -11.85 -14.36 8.73
N VAL A 175 -10.75 -13.79 8.25
CA VAL A 175 -10.41 -12.37 8.36
C VAL A 175 -10.19 -11.81 6.97
N PHE A 176 -10.77 -10.66 6.69
CA PHE A 176 -10.59 -9.95 5.43
C PHE A 176 -10.01 -8.57 5.68
N SER A 177 -8.81 -8.30 5.16
CA SER A 177 -8.13 -7.01 5.25
C SER A 177 -8.35 -6.16 4.01
N ILE A 178 -8.82 -4.93 4.23
CA ILE A 178 -8.96 -3.88 3.23
C ILE A 178 -7.78 -2.92 3.38
N HIS A 179 -6.86 -2.94 2.39
CA HIS A 179 -5.75 -2.00 2.34
C HIS A 179 -6.12 -0.73 1.58
N ASN A 180 -6.94 -0.86 0.52
CA ASN A 180 -7.44 0.27 -0.25
C ASN A 180 -8.76 -0.10 -0.96
N LEU A 181 -9.83 0.64 -0.71
CA LEU A 181 -11.15 0.43 -1.34
C LEU A 181 -11.23 0.92 -2.79
N ALA A 182 -10.29 1.70 -3.27
CA ALA A 182 -10.36 2.29 -4.61
C ALA A 182 -10.37 1.25 -5.73
N LEU A 183 -9.76 0.08 -5.51
CA LEU A 183 -9.70 -1.01 -6.49
C LEU A 183 -10.50 -2.21 -5.96
N GLN A 184 -11.57 -2.59 -6.66
CA GLN A 184 -12.54 -3.58 -6.18
C GLN A 184 -12.62 -4.86 -7.03
N GLY A 185 -11.99 -4.89 -8.21
CA GLY A 185 -11.97 -6.06 -9.08
C GLY A 185 -13.32 -6.46 -9.67
N ILE A 186 -14.24 -5.50 -9.86
CA ILE A 186 -15.63 -5.73 -10.31
C ILE A 186 -15.66 -6.33 -11.70
N ARG A 187 -16.42 -7.43 -11.88
CA ARG A 187 -16.59 -8.11 -13.16
C ARG A 187 -18.05 -8.56 -13.34
N PRO A 188 -18.51 -8.76 -14.60
CA PRO A 188 -19.87 -9.24 -14.84
C PRO A 188 -20.07 -10.66 -14.26
N PHE A 189 -21.30 -10.99 -13.90
CA PHE A 189 -21.65 -12.36 -13.51
C PHE A 189 -21.53 -13.34 -14.68
N ALA A 190 -21.89 -12.91 -15.89
CA ALA A 190 -22.00 -13.77 -17.07
C ALA A 190 -21.57 -13.06 -18.36
N GLN A 191 -21.60 -13.80 -19.48
CA GLN A 191 -21.44 -13.30 -20.87
C GLN A 191 -20.06 -12.69 -21.17
N HIS A 192 -19.06 -13.00 -20.38
CA HIS A 192 -17.68 -12.59 -20.60
C HIS A 192 -16.71 -13.68 -20.16
N THR A 193 -15.55 -13.80 -20.79
CA THR A 193 -14.50 -14.78 -20.44
C THR A 193 -13.87 -14.50 -19.07
N SER A 194 -13.95 -13.24 -18.60
CA SER A 194 -13.61 -12.80 -17.26
C SER A 194 -14.88 -12.49 -16.48
N SER A 195 -15.70 -13.51 -16.21
CA SER A 195 -16.94 -13.42 -15.45
C SER A 195 -17.04 -14.54 -14.42
N PHE A 196 -17.86 -14.37 -13.40
CA PHE A 196 -18.00 -15.34 -12.33
C PHE A 196 -18.45 -16.71 -12.84
N GLN A 197 -19.45 -16.75 -13.74
CA GLN A 197 -19.93 -17.99 -14.35
C GLN A 197 -18.90 -18.62 -15.28
N ALA A 198 -18.06 -17.84 -15.93
CA ALA A 198 -16.98 -18.40 -16.75
C ALA A 198 -15.89 -19.04 -15.90
N TRP A 199 -15.61 -18.50 -14.71
CA TRP A 199 -14.64 -19.08 -13.78
C TRP A 199 -15.16 -20.33 -13.07
N PHE A 200 -16.42 -20.28 -12.60
CA PHE A 200 -17.03 -21.29 -11.74
C PHE A 200 -18.42 -21.71 -12.26
N PRO A 201 -18.51 -22.35 -13.45
CA PRO A 201 -19.81 -22.65 -14.10
C PRO A 201 -20.66 -23.66 -13.34
N HIS A 202 -20.09 -24.38 -12.39
CA HIS A 202 -20.78 -25.38 -11.57
C HIS A 202 -21.43 -24.80 -10.31
N LEU A 203 -21.10 -23.54 -9.94
CA LEU A 203 -21.58 -22.97 -8.69
C LEU A 203 -23.04 -22.52 -8.77
N HIS A 204 -23.81 -22.89 -7.74
CA HIS A 204 -25.09 -22.30 -7.43
C HIS A 204 -24.89 -21.28 -6.31
N TYR A 205 -25.23 -20.03 -6.55
CA TYR A 205 -24.93 -18.93 -5.64
C TYR A 205 -26.09 -17.96 -5.50
N ASP A 206 -26.14 -17.25 -4.37
CA ASP A 206 -27.02 -16.11 -4.16
C ASP A 206 -26.34 -14.85 -4.70
N SER A 207 -26.88 -14.31 -5.79
CA SER A 207 -26.37 -13.09 -6.41
C SER A 207 -26.46 -11.88 -5.47
N GLY A 208 -27.43 -11.83 -4.55
CA GLY A 208 -27.55 -10.75 -3.57
C GLY A 208 -26.36 -10.65 -2.62
N VAL A 209 -25.70 -11.79 -2.32
CA VAL A 209 -24.48 -11.81 -1.49
C VAL A 209 -23.24 -11.35 -2.25
N LEU A 210 -23.20 -11.60 -3.56
CA LEU A 210 -22.01 -11.38 -4.39
C LEU A 210 -22.02 -10.08 -5.19
N ALA A 211 -23.22 -9.51 -5.44
CA ALA A 211 -23.36 -8.37 -6.35
C ALA A 211 -22.75 -7.08 -5.81
N ASP A 212 -22.23 -6.29 -6.73
CA ASP A 212 -21.91 -4.89 -6.48
C ASP A 212 -23.20 -4.10 -6.18
N PRO A 213 -23.24 -3.28 -5.12
CA PRO A 213 -24.44 -2.51 -4.78
C PRO A 213 -24.86 -1.51 -5.88
N ARG A 214 -23.90 -0.99 -6.65
CA ARG A 214 -24.14 -0.01 -7.74
C ARG A 214 -24.48 -0.69 -9.06
N TRP A 215 -23.93 -1.90 -9.29
CA TRP A 215 -24.10 -2.67 -10.54
C TRP A 215 -24.53 -4.11 -10.27
N PRO A 216 -25.83 -4.36 -10.03
CA PRO A 216 -26.33 -5.68 -9.59
C PRO A 216 -26.09 -6.84 -10.56
N HIS A 217 -25.72 -6.56 -11.81
CA HIS A 217 -25.33 -7.55 -12.82
C HIS A 217 -23.81 -7.90 -12.77
N CYS A 218 -23.07 -7.28 -11.87
CA CYS A 218 -21.66 -7.52 -11.65
C CYS A 218 -21.40 -8.11 -10.26
N ILE A 219 -20.44 -9.01 -10.18
CA ILE A 219 -19.86 -9.42 -8.91
C ILE A 219 -18.85 -8.36 -8.44
N ASN A 220 -18.88 -8.07 -7.14
CA ASN A 220 -17.86 -7.28 -6.47
C ASN A 220 -17.15 -8.14 -5.42
N PRO A 221 -15.89 -8.54 -5.65
CA PRO A 221 -15.14 -9.35 -4.70
C PRO A 221 -15.05 -8.73 -3.30
N LEU A 222 -14.82 -7.40 -3.19
CA LEU A 222 -14.76 -6.72 -1.90
C LEU A 222 -16.10 -6.77 -1.15
N ALA A 223 -17.22 -6.46 -1.84
CA ALA A 223 -18.57 -6.55 -1.25
C ALA A 223 -18.83 -7.96 -0.70
N CYS A 224 -18.52 -8.97 -1.50
CA CYS A 224 -18.62 -10.38 -1.11
C CYS A 224 -17.84 -10.67 0.18
N ALA A 225 -16.57 -10.27 0.24
CA ALA A 225 -15.73 -10.53 1.39
C ALA A 225 -16.16 -9.75 2.64
N ILE A 226 -16.58 -8.51 2.52
CA ILE A 226 -17.13 -7.71 3.64
C ILE A 226 -18.37 -8.37 4.24
N ARG A 227 -19.23 -8.92 3.39
CA ARG A 227 -20.48 -9.60 3.82
C ARG A 227 -20.22 -10.94 4.49
N LEU A 228 -19.24 -11.70 4.02
CA LEU A 228 -19.02 -13.10 4.40
C LEU A 228 -17.94 -13.34 5.46
N ALA A 229 -16.95 -12.45 5.62
CA ALA A 229 -15.90 -12.64 6.61
C ALA A 229 -16.38 -12.53 8.06
N ASP A 230 -15.81 -13.30 8.98
CA ASP A 230 -16.07 -13.16 10.42
C ASP A 230 -15.54 -11.85 10.99
N LYS A 231 -14.42 -11.36 10.47
CA LYS A 231 -13.87 -10.03 10.76
C LYS A 231 -13.44 -9.34 9.48
N VAL A 232 -13.74 -8.04 9.42
CA VAL A 232 -13.27 -7.13 8.39
C VAL A 232 -12.27 -6.18 9.04
N HIS A 233 -11.06 -6.21 8.56
CA HIS A 233 -9.97 -5.38 9.05
C HIS A 233 -9.65 -4.28 8.05
N THR A 234 -9.29 -3.10 8.53
CA THR A 234 -8.65 -2.07 7.72
C THR A 234 -7.49 -1.41 8.46
N VAL A 235 -6.64 -0.73 7.74
CA VAL A 235 -5.28 -0.40 8.17
C VAL A 235 -5.15 0.87 9.02
N SER A 236 -6.27 1.44 9.49
CA SER A 236 -6.27 2.45 10.56
C SER A 236 -7.66 2.67 11.15
N PRO A 237 -7.78 3.14 12.41
CA PRO A 237 -9.06 3.45 13.05
C PRO A 237 -9.83 4.58 12.36
N THR A 238 -9.14 5.66 11.97
CA THR A 238 -9.78 6.77 11.25
C THR A 238 -10.28 6.30 9.89
N TYR A 239 -9.51 5.53 9.12
CA TYR A 239 -9.98 4.99 7.85
C TYR A 239 -11.19 4.07 8.03
N ALA A 240 -11.23 3.24 9.06
CA ALA A 240 -12.42 2.45 9.39
C ALA A 240 -13.67 3.32 9.63
N SER A 241 -13.51 4.52 10.18
CA SER A 241 -14.61 5.47 10.39
C SER A 241 -14.99 6.27 9.13
N GLU A 242 -14.04 6.46 8.21
CA GLU A 242 -14.26 7.16 6.94
C GLU A 242 -15.01 6.28 5.94
N ILE A 243 -14.59 5.02 5.78
CA ILE A 243 -15.16 4.11 4.76
C ILE A 243 -16.60 3.66 5.02
N VAL A 244 -17.14 3.92 6.19
CA VAL A 244 -18.58 3.72 6.48
C VAL A 244 -19.44 4.90 6.07
N GLN A 245 -18.87 5.94 5.48
CA GLN A 245 -19.56 7.13 4.99
C GLN A 245 -19.56 7.15 3.45
N PRO A 246 -20.57 7.75 2.81
CA PRO A 246 -20.54 7.91 1.36
C PRO A 246 -19.44 8.87 0.91
N ASN A 247 -18.97 8.71 -0.32
CA ASN A 247 -18.07 9.66 -0.95
C ASN A 247 -18.71 11.05 -1.05
N ASP A 248 -17.91 12.10 -0.85
CA ASP A 248 -18.29 13.49 -1.10
C ASP A 248 -17.24 14.17 -2.00
N PRO A 249 -17.39 14.07 -3.34
CA PRO A 249 -16.44 14.66 -4.28
C PRO A 249 -16.31 16.20 -4.17
N LEU A 250 -17.36 16.90 -3.71
CA LEU A 250 -17.31 18.35 -3.53
C LEU A 250 -16.36 18.76 -2.39
N ARG A 251 -16.26 17.89 -1.39
CA ARG A 251 -15.31 18.04 -0.28
C ARG A 251 -13.98 17.35 -0.52
N GLY A 252 -13.83 16.62 -1.63
CA GLY A 252 -12.67 15.76 -1.84
C GLY A 252 -12.58 14.63 -0.80
N PHE A 253 -13.74 14.19 -0.27
CA PHE A 253 -13.81 13.14 0.74
C PHE A 253 -14.03 11.77 0.08
N HIS A 254 -13.15 10.82 0.40
CA HIS A 254 -13.21 9.44 -0.04
C HIS A 254 -13.73 8.57 1.10
N GLY A 255 -14.94 8.06 0.93
CA GLY A 255 -15.63 7.18 1.87
C GLY A 255 -15.60 5.72 1.43
N GLY A 256 -16.77 5.07 1.43
CA GLY A 256 -16.94 3.64 1.19
C GLY A 256 -16.89 3.20 -0.26
N GLU A 257 -16.69 4.11 -1.22
CA GLU A 257 -16.57 3.78 -2.65
C GLU A 257 -17.74 2.92 -3.18
N GLY A 258 -18.97 3.18 -2.66
CA GLY A 258 -20.20 2.44 -2.94
C GLY A 258 -20.39 1.17 -2.11
N LEU A 259 -19.51 0.89 -1.15
CA LEU A 259 -19.62 -0.22 -0.20
C LEU A 259 -19.95 0.25 1.23
N GLU A 260 -20.29 1.53 1.40
CA GLU A 260 -20.54 2.14 2.71
C GLU A 260 -21.64 1.44 3.50
N GLU A 261 -22.71 0.96 2.85
CA GLU A 261 -23.80 0.24 3.54
C GLU A 261 -23.33 -1.12 4.07
N ASP A 262 -22.59 -1.89 3.27
CA ASP A 262 -21.99 -3.17 3.69
C ASP A 262 -21.01 -2.98 4.85
N LEU A 263 -20.20 -1.91 4.79
CA LEU A 263 -19.25 -1.56 5.83
C LEU A 263 -19.93 -1.05 7.11
N GLN A 264 -21.01 -0.26 7.01
CA GLN A 264 -21.85 0.13 8.14
C GLN A 264 -22.46 -1.08 8.83
N GLN A 265 -22.95 -2.04 8.05
CA GLN A 265 -23.48 -3.29 8.60
C GLN A 265 -22.38 -4.07 9.33
N ALA A 266 -21.19 -4.21 8.74
CA ALA A 266 -20.05 -4.87 9.39
C ALA A 266 -19.64 -4.14 10.69
N ALA A 267 -19.63 -2.81 10.69
CA ALA A 267 -19.32 -2.00 11.87
C ALA A 267 -20.37 -2.18 12.99
N THR A 268 -21.67 -2.12 12.64
CA THR A 268 -22.78 -2.32 13.59
C THR A 268 -22.73 -3.71 14.24
N GLN A 269 -22.28 -4.71 13.51
CA GLN A 269 -22.10 -6.09 14.00
C GLN A 269 -20.78 -6.26 14.79
N GLY A 270 -19.96 -5.24 14.97
CA GLY A 270 -18.68 -5.33 15.65
C GLY A 270 -17.62 -6.15 14.87
N ARG A 271 -17.82 -6.28 13.55
CA ARG A 271 -16.89 -7.02 12.66
C ARG A 271 -15.83 -6.12 12.05
N LEU A 272 -16.10 -4.83 11.83
CA LEU A 272 -15.13 -3.89 11.25
C LEU A 272 -14.16 -3.38 12.31
N VAL A 273 -12.86 -3.57 12.07
CA VAL A 273 -11.77 -3.20 13.00
C VAL A 273 -10.68 -2.44 12.24
N GLY A 274 -10.25 -1.31 12.76
CA GLY A 274 -9.12 -0.54 12.25
C GLY A 274 -7.86 -0.72 13.10
N ILE A 275 -6.78 -1.24 12.52
CA ILE A 275 -5.49 -1.42 13.21
C ILE A 275 -4.39 -0.79 12.35
N ILE A 276 -3.60 0.10 12.96
CA ILE A 276 -2.49 0.79 12.27
C ILE A 276 -1.39 -0.22 11.95
N ASN A 277 -0.80 -0.10 10.76
CA ASN A 277 0.39 -0.85 10.38
C ASN A 277 1.60 -0.40 11.22
N GLY A 278 2.56 -1.30 11.36
CA GLY A 278 3.85 -0.98 11.98
C GLY A 278 4.94 -0.66 10.96
N ILE A 279 6.11 -0.35 11.48
CA ILE A 279 7.37 -0.29 10.73
C ILE A 279 8.49 -0.94 11.55
N ASP A 280 9.58 -1.32 10.87
CA ASP A 280 10.77 -1.83 11.54
C ASP A 280 11.65 -0.71 12.11
N TYR A 281 12.18 -0.97 13.29
CA TYR A 281 13.17 -0.09 13.94
C TYR A 281 14.51 -0.83 14.02
N PRO A 282 15.46 -0.54 13.10
CA PRO A 282 16.80 -1.13 13.17
C PRO A 282 17.51 -0.70 14.46
N ALA A 283 18.43 -1.53 14.92
CA ALA A 283 19.21 -1.25 16.13
C ALA A 283 20.00 0.07 16.05
N GLU A 284 20.47 0.42 14.86
CA GLU A 284 21.14 1.69 14.60
C GLU A 284 20.20 2.66 13.91
N SER A 285 19.96 3.81 14.53
CA SER A 285 19.21 4.89 13.91
C SER A 285 20.00 5.53 12.77
N ALA A 286 19.32 5.93 11.71
CA ALA A 286 19.94 6.71 10.64
C ALA A 286 20.58 7.99 11.20
N VAL A 287 21.82 8.24 10.81
CA VAL A 287 22.55 9.44 11.20
C VAL A 287 22.36 10.50 10.12
N ARG A 288 21.90 11.68 10.52
CA ARG A 288 21.83 12.82 9.61
C ARG A 288 23.21 13.17 9.08
N LEU A 289 23.34 13.20 7.76
CA LEU A 289 24.60 13.48 7.08
C LEU A 289 24.91 14.99 7.05
N SER A 290 26.19 15.34 6.92
CA SER A 290 26.55 16.71 6.52
C SER A 290 25.99 16.98 5.11
N TRP A 291 25.75 18.26 4.79
CA TRP A 291 25.16 18.65 3.50
C TRP A 291 25.95 18.09 2.30
N GLN A 292 27.27 18.21 2.33
CA GLN A 292 28.15 17.71 1.28
C GLN A 292 28.07 16.18 1.15
N LYS A 293 28.05 15.44 2.25
CA LYS A 293 27.90 13.97 2.21
C LYS A 293 26.53 13.56 1.70
N PHE A 294 25.48 14.25 2.14
CA PHE A 294 24.11 13.96 1.69
C PHE A 294 23.95 14.15 0.17
N THR A 295 24.37 15.32 -0.34
CA THR A 295 24.26 15.62 -1.77
C THR A 295 25.17 14.73 -2.63
N LEU A 296 26.35 14.34 -2.13
CA LEU A 296 27.21 13.38 -2.80
C LEU A 296 26.56 12.01 -2.90
N GLN A 297 26.07 11.44 -1.80
CA GLN A 297 25.40 10.15 -1.81
C GLN A 297 24.12 10.17 -2.66
N LEU A 298 23.34 11.25 -2.60
CA LEU A 298 22.17 11.44 -3.44
C LEU A 298 22.55 11.44 -4.93
N SER A 299 23.64 12.12 -5.29
CA SER A 299 24.18 12.14 -6.65
C SER A 299 24.65 10.75 -7.12
N GLU A 300 25.38 10.02 -6.27
CA GLU A 300 25.88 8.67 -6.57
C GLU A 300 24.74 7.68 -6.80
N GLU A 301 23.71 7.69 -5.95
CA GLU A 301 22.52 6.84 -6.10
C GLU A 301 21.75 7.17 -7.38
N LEU A 302 21.56 8.46 -7.71
CA LEU A 302 20.93 8.87 -8.96
C LEU A 302 21.71 8.36 -10.18
N LEU A 303 23.03 8.49 -10.19
CA LEU A 303 23.87 7.96 -11.26
C LEU A 303 23.77 6.43 -11.37
N SER A 304 23.79 5.73 -10.23
CA SER A 304 23.63 4.27 -10.19
C SER A 304 22.32 3.82 -10.84
N LEU A 305 21.22 4.52 -10.59
CA LEU A 305 19.92 4.23 -11.19
C LEU A 305 19.90 4.51 -12.70
N ILE A 306 20.47 5.64 -13.15
CA ILE A 306 20.59 6.00 -14.56
C ILE A 306 21.38 4.91 -15.32
N VAL A 307 22.50 4.46 -14.74
CA VAL A 307 23.35 3.41 -15.36
C VAL A 307 22.57 2.08 -15.45
N ARG A 308 21.83 1.70 -14.40
CA ARG A 308 21.06 0.44 -14.40
C ARG A 308 19.94 0.44 -15.44
N GLN A 309 19.32 1.57 -15.71
CA GLN A 309 18.26 1.69 -16.72
C GLN A 309 18.78 1.67 -18.15
N ASN A 310 20.07 1.84 -18.34
CA ASN A 310 20.73 1.94 -19.65
C ASN A 310 20.11 3.00 -20.57
N THR A 311 19.43 4.01 -19.99
CA THR A 311 18.75 5.09 -20.70
C THR A 311 18.86 6.37 -19.87
N LEU A 312 19.32 7.45 -20.49
CA LEU A 312 19.38 8.77 -19.88
C LEU A 312 18.15 9.58 -20.28
N ARG A 313 17.21 9.76 -19.35
CA ARG A 313 16.07 10.64 -19.54
C ARG A 313 16.42 12.08 -19.12
N THR A 314 15.83 13.07 -19.75
CA THR A 314 16.05 14.49 -19.43
C THR A 314 15.75 14.81 -17.97
N VAL A 315 14.71 14.21 -17.39
CA VAL A 315 14.33 14.41 -15.99
C VAL A 315 15.43 13.92 -15.03
N ASP A 316 16.00 12.75 -15.29
CA ASP A 316 17.07 12.16 -14.46
C ASP A 316 18.35 13.02 -14.53
N TYR A 317 18.72 13.45 -15.73
CA TYR A 317 19.85 14.35 -15.93
C TYR A 317 19.65 15.68 -15.20
N THR A 318 18.45 16.28 -15.32
CA THR A 318 18.13 17.56 -14.67
C THR A 318 18.17 17.43 -13.15
N ALA A 319 17.60 16.37 -12.59
CA ALA A 319 17.64 16.10 -11.15
C ALA A 319 19.09 15.95 -10.66
N HIS A 320 19.89 15.16 -11.35
CA HIS A 320 21.30 14.95 -11.02
C HIS A 320 22.11 16.25 -11.09
N GLN A 321 21.95 17.06 -12.15
CA GLN A 321 22.67 18.35 -12.29
C GLN A 321 22.28 19.33 -11.17
N ARG A 322 21.03 19.36 -10.74
CA ARG A 322 20.56 20.20 -9.62
C ARG A 322 21.20 19.76 -8.31
N VAL A 323 21.23 18.44 -8.03
CA VAL A 323 21.90 17.89 -6.84
C VAL A 323 23.39 18.26 -6.82
N LEU A 324 24.08 18.16 -7.96
CA LEU A 324 25.48 18.56 -8.09
C LEU A 324 25.67 20.07 -7.84
N ALA A 325 24.78 20.90 -8.37
CA ALA A 325 24.84 22.35 -8.11
C ALA A 325 24.61 22.69 -6.63
N GLU A 326 23.72 21.99 -5.96
CA GLU A 326 23.47 22.14 -4.52
C GLU A 326 24.66 21.65 -3.66
N ALA A 327 25.41 20.65 -4.12
CA ALA A 327 26.61 20.18 -3.44
C ALA A 327 27.71 21.27 -3.33
N GLN A 328 27.70 22.24 -4.24
CA GLN A 328 28.64 23.37 -4.26
C GLN A 328 28.17 24.57 -3.41
N ARG A 329 26.98 24.49 -2.84
CA ARG A 329 26.35 25.57 -2.08
C ARG A 329 26.32 25.27 -0.58
N LYS A 330 26.07 26.30 0.22
CA LYS A 330 25.70 26.10 1.62
C LYS A 330 24.35 25.39 1.70
N ARG A 331 24.19 24.59 2.75
CA ARG A 331 22.90 23.93 3.01
C ARG A 331 21.76 24.97 3.04
N PRO A 332 20.69 24.74 2.27
CA PRO A 332 19.51 25.60 2.35
C PRO A 332 18.92 25.67 3.77
N ALA A 333 18.26 26.77 4.08
CA ALA A 333 17.60 26.93 5.37
C ALA A 333 16.49 25.88 5.57
N HIS A 334 15.77 25.51 4.50
CA HIS A 334 14.67 24.56 4.53
C HIS A 334 14.88 23.47 3.49
N ILE A 335 14.74 22.20 3.90
CA ILE A 335 14.71 21.05 3.01
C ILE A 335 13.37 20.34 3.23
N ILE A 336 12.46 20.51 2.27
CA ILE A 336 11.20 19.77 2.22
C ILE A 336 11.45 18.49 1.42
N THR A 337 10.93 17.36 1.88
CA THR A 337 10.99 16.09 1.14
C THR A 337 9.60 15.50 1.00
N SER A 338 9.36 14.79 -0.09
CA SER A 338 8.18 13.96 -0.30
C SER A 338 8.58 12.69 -1.04
N VAL A 339 8.07 11.54 -0.60
CA VAL A 339 8.36 10.22 -1.16
C VAL A 339 7.07 9.46 -1.33
N GLY A 340 6.71 9.08 -2.56
CA GLY A 340 5.50 8.33 -2.81
C GLY A 340 5.26 8.10 -4.30
N ARG A 341 4.32 7.21 -4.61
CA ARG A 341 3.86 7.05 -6.00
C ARG A 341 3.15 8.31 -6.47
N LEU A 342 3.34 8.68 -7.73
CA LEU A 342 2.58 9.76 -8.35
C LEU A 342 1.22 9.22 -8.77
N THR A 343 0.23 9.43 -7.94
CA THR A 343 -1.18 9.10 -8.17
C THR A 343 -2.04 10.27 -7.69
N ASP A 344 -3.26 10.37 -8.20
CA ASP A 344 -4.22 11.38 -7.72
C ASP A 344 -4.37 11.34 -6.21
N GLN A 345 -4.47 10.15 -5.63
CA GLN A 345 -4.53 9.96 -4.18
C GLN A 345 -3.41 10.71 -3.43
N LYS A 346 -2.19 10.66 -3.94
CA LYS A 346 -1.00 11.19 -3.26
C LYS A 346 -0.69 12.64 -3.60
N MET A 347 -0.98 13.07 -4.82
CA MET A 347 -0.43 14.29 -5.40
C MET A 347 -1.49 15.32 -5.84
N ALA A 348 -2.76 14.96 -5.96
CA ALA A 348 -3.79 15.86 -6.49
C ALA A 348 -3.81 17.22 -5.79
N LEU A 349 -3.65 17.26 -4.46
CA LEU A 349 -3.64 18.54 -3.71
C LEU A 349 -2.45 19.44 -4.04
N LEU A 350 -1.30 18.90 -4.48
CA LEU A 350 -0.17 19.72 -4.94
C LEU A 350 -0.47 20.46 -6.25
N PHE A 351 -1.26 19.83 -7.11
CA PHE A 351 -1.63 20.40 -8.42
C PHE A 351 -2.98 21.12 -8.41
N GLN A 352 -3.70 21.07 -7.29
CA GLN A 352 -4.94 21.82 -7.12
C GLN A 352 -4.67 23.32 -7.16
N SER A 353 -5.50 24.08 -7.89
CA SER A 353 -5.41 25.53 -8.00
C SER A 353 -5.76 26.22 -6.68
N THR A 354 -4.96 27.22 -6.33
CA THR A 354 -5.22 28.19 -5.25
C THR A 354 -5.95 29.43 -5.80
N ARG A 355 -6.34 30.34 -4.93
CA ARG A 355 -6.98 31.64 -5.32
C ARG A 355 -6.15 32.46 -6.28
N ASP A 356 -4.83 32.33 -6.23
CA ASP A 356 -3.90 33.07 -7.10
C ASP A 356 -3.75 32.43 -8.50
N HIS A 357 -4.60 31.47 -8.85
CA HIS A 357 -4.55 30.71 -10.12
C HIS A 357 -3.24 29.94 -10.35
N ARG A 358 -2.49 29.66 -9.28
CA ARG A 358 -1.30 28.82 -9.26
C ARG A 358 -1.60 27.53 -8.53
N THR A 359 -0.85 26.50 -8.81
CA THR A 359 -0.96 25.24 -8.05
C THR A 359 -0.39 25.42 -6.64
N ALA A 360 -0.86 24.60 -5.70
CA ALA A 360 -0.30 24.60 -4.34
C ALA A 360 1.21 24.32 -4.35
N LEU A 361 1.69 23.45 -5.25
CA LEU A 361 3.12 23.18 -5.41
C LEU A 361 3.89 24.45 -5.80
N GLU A 362 3.41 25.22 -6.78
CA GLU A 362 4.04 26.47 -7.20
C GLU A 362 4.09 27.49 -6.08
N CYS A 363 3.00 27.63 -5.31
CA CYS A 363 2.95 28.53 -4.15
C CYS A 363 3.96 28.09 -3.06
N ILE A 364 4.09 26.80 -2.77
CA ILE A 364 5.09 26.27 -1.83
C ILE A 364 6.51 26.56 -2.34
N LEU A 365 6.77 26.32 -3.63
CA LEU A 365 8.10 26.56 -4.21
C LEU A 365 8.47 28.05 -4.15
N GLU A 366 7.54 28.94 -4.41
CA GLU A 366 7.81 30.38 -4.27
C GLU A 366 8.11 30.78 -2.83
N SER A 367 7.39 30.22 -1.86
CA SER A 367 7.63 30.53 -0.44
C SER A 367 9.01 30.12 0.05
N ILE A 368 9.66 29.14 -0.58
CA ILE A 368 11.02 28.70 -0.26
C ILE A 368 12.08 29.26 -1.24
N SER A 369 11.69 30.10 -2.18
CA SER A 369 12.63 30.63 -3.19
C SER A 369 13.84 31.32 -2.55
N GLY A 370 15.03 30.99 -3.04
CA GLY A 370 16.30 31.53 -2.53
C GLY A 370 16.76 31.03 -1.17
N ARG A 371 15.93 30.27 -0.43
CA ARG A 371 16.23 29.80 0.94
C ARG A 371 15.92 28.33 1.20
N GLY A 372 15.25 27.65 0.31
CA GLY A 372 14.84 26.26 0.50
C GLY A 372 15.00 25.39 -0.74
N LEU A 373 14.89 24.08 -0.52
CA LEU A 373 14.90 23.04 -1.54
C LEU A 373 13.75 22.08 -1.30
N PHE A 374 13.07 21.66 -2.35
CA PHE A 374 12.07 20.61 -2.30
C PHE A 374 12.57 19.40 -3.11
N LEU A 375 12.73 18.26 -2.44
CA LEU A 375 13.13 16.98 -3.02
C LEU A 375 11.90 16.08 -3.13
N LEU A 376 11.40 15.87 -4.35
CA LEU A 376 10.24 15.03 -4.63
C LEU A 376 10.71 13.74 -5.32
N LEU A 377 10.53 12.61 -4.64
CA LEU A 377 10.89 11.27 -5.14
C LEU A 377 9.63 10.46 -5.44
N GLY A 378 9.46 10.09 -6.70
CA GLY A 378 8.35 9.21 -7.09
C GLY A 378 8.14 9.13 -8.60
N SER A 379 7.45 8.07 -9.00
CA SER A 379 6.97 7.81 -10.36
C SER A 379 5.56 7.24 -10.29
N GLY A 380 4.83 7.23 -11.42
CA GLY A 380 3.49 6.69 -11.47
C GLY A 380 2.69 7.15 -12.68
N ASP A 381 1.63 7.91 -12.46
CA ASP A 381 0.78 8.42 -13.52
C ASP A 381 1.55 9.37 -14.45
N ALA A 382 1.44 9.13 -15.77
CA ALA A 382 2.21 9.84 -16.78
C ALA A 382 1.88 11.35 -16.83
N GLU A 383 0.61 11.72 -16.61
CA GLU A 383 0.20 13.13 -16.60
C GLU A 383 0.78 13.87 -15.38
N LEU A 384 0.76 13.23 -14.21
CA LEU A 384 1.37 13.78 -12.99
C LEU A 384 2.89 13.87 -13.11
N GLU A 385 3.54 12.90 -13.76
CA GLU A 385 4.97 12.97 -14.06
C GLU A 385 5.31 14.16 -14.96
N GLU A 386 4.52 14.38 -16.01
CA GLU A 386 4.68 15.51 -16.92
C GLU A 386 4.47 16.84 -16.18
N GLN A 387 3.43 16.96 -15.37
CA GLN A 387 3.18 18.16 -14.54
C GLN A 387 4.36 18.43 -13.59
N CYS A 388 4.89 17.41 -12.91
CA CYS A 388 6.09 17.56 -12.07
C CYS A 388 7.30 18.05 -12.87
N GLN A 389 7.53 17.54 -14.08
CA GLN A 389 8.63 17.98 -14.95
C GLN A 389 8.45 19.43 -15.40
N GLN A 390 7.23 19.82 -15.78
CA GLN A 390 6.91 21.18 -16.19
C GLN A 390 7.14 22.17 -15.04
N VAL A 391 6.69 21.86 -13.82
CA VAL A 391 6.95 22.71 -12.64
C VAL A 391 8.45 22.74 -12.34
N ALA A 392 9.12 21.59 -12.35
CA ALA A 392 10.55 21.52 -12.12
C ALA A 392 11.35 22.35 -13.14
N SER A 393 10.91 22.44 -14.40
CA SER A 393 11.60 23.28 -15.41
C SER A 393 11.59 24.77 -15.08
N ARG A 394 10.55 25.26 -14.40
CA ARG A 394 10.35 26.68 -14.03
C ARG A 394 10.92 27.03 -12.66
N TYR A 395 10.97 26.06 -11.75
CA TYR A 395 11.36 26.27 -10.35
C TYR A 395 12.65 25.48 -10.02
N PRO A 396 13.82 26.11 -10.02
CA PRO A 396 15.10 25.44 -9.77
C PRO A 396 15.23 24.83 -8.36
N GLN A 397 14.45 25.31 -7.39
CA GLN A 397 14.39 24.79 -6.03
C GLN A 397 13.57 23.48 -5.91
N LEU A 398 12.92 22.98 -6.98
CA LEU A 398 12.34 21.65 -7.03
C LEU A 398 13.34 20.67 -7.65
N VAL A 399 13.78 19.67 -6.92
CA VAL A 399 14.50 18.50 -7.45
C VAL A 399 13.49 17.37 -7.55
N TYR A 400 12.98 17.14 -8.75
CA TYR A 400 12.07 16.05 -9.03
C TYR A 400 12.85 14.82 -9.51
N ILE A 401 12.74 13.73 -8.75
CA ILE A 401 13.40 12.44 -9.01
C ILE A 401 12.33 11.45 -9.45
N ASN A 402 12.21 11.26 -10.78
CA ASN A 402 11.21 10.38 -11.38
C ASN A 402 11.71 8.92 -11.38
N GLN A 403 11.94 8.37 -10.21
CA GLN A 403 12.36 6.99 -10.00
C GLN A 403 11.99 6.58 -8.58
N TYR A 404 12.11 5.29 -8.27
CA TYR A 404 12.04 4.81 -6.91
C TYR A 404 13.27 3.96 -6.59
N SER A 405 13.86 4.24 -5.44
CA SER A 405 14.89 3.43 -4.82
C SER A 405 14.74 3.54 -3.31
N ALA A 406 14.82 2.41 -2.61
CA ALA A 406 14.78 2.39 -1.15
C ALA A 406 15.94 3.22 -0.55
N ASN A 407 17.12 3.19 -1.17
CA ASN A 407 18.26 3.99 -0.74
C ASN A 407 18.00 5.48 -0.85
N LEU A 408 17.42 5.95 -1.99
CA LEU A 408 17.03 7.35 -2.15
C LEU A 408 15.98 7.76 -1.14
N ALA A 409 14.95 6.92 -0.93
CA ALA A 409 13.90 7.19 0.04
C ALA A 409 14.49 7.34 1.46
N ASN A 410 15.36 6.42 1.88
CA ASN A 410 16.04 6.47 3.19
C ASN A 410 16.92 7.72 3.34
N LEU A 411 17.63 8.12 2.27
CA LEU A 411 18.41 9.37 2.28
C LEU A 411 17.51 10.58 2.51
N LEU A 412 16.34 10.64 1.86
CA LEU A 412 15.40 11.74 2.01
C LEU A 412 14.76 11.75 3.42
N PHE A 413 14.34 10.59 3.94
CA PHE A 413 13.77 10.49 5.30
C PHE A 413 14.75 10.96 6.37
N ALA A 414 16.02 10.58 6.27
CA ALA A 414 17.04 10.90 7.27
C ALA A 414 17.56 12.35 7.21
N ASN A 415 17.47 13.04 6.07
CA ASN A 415 18.17 14.30 5.86
C ASN A 415 17.29 15.53 5.57
N GLY A 416 15.97 15.34 5.37
CA GLY A 416 15.01 16.43 5.24
C GLY A 416 14.75 17.17 6.57
N ASP A 417 14.12 18.32 6.48
CA ASP A 417 13.67 19.09 7.64
C ASP A 417 12.17 18.94 7.88
N LEU A 418 11.39 18.82 6.81
CA LEU A 418 9.94 18.65 6.82
C LEU A 418 9.55 17.64 5.76
N PHE A 419 8.85 16.58 6.16
CA PHE A 419 8.29 15.61 5.24
C PHE A 419 6.87 16.03 4.84
N LEU A 420 6.58 16.14 3.56
CA LEU A 420 5.29 16.57 3.04
C LEU A 420 4.49 15.38 2.50
N MET A 421 3.28 15.19 3.01
CA MET A 421 2.37 14.11 2.61
C MET A 421 0.95 14.65 2.37
N PRO A 422 0.71 15.28 1.20
CA PRO A 422 -0.53 15.97 0.88
C PRO A 422 -1.59 15.05 0.29
N SER A 423 -1.66 13.80 0.75
CA SER A 423 -2.60 12.81 0.22
C SER A 423 -4.04 13.26 0.39
N SER A 424 -4.88 13.13 -0.64
CA SER A 424 -6.31 13.41 -0.55
C SER A 424 -7.03 12.41 0.34
N PHE A 425 -6.62 11.15 0.30
CA PHE A 425 -6.97 10.11 1.28
C PHE A 425 -5.77 9.19 1.51
N GLU A 426 -5.68 8.58 2.70
CA GLU A 426 -4.57 7.72 3.07
C GLU A 426 -5.03 6.65 4.05
N PRO A 427 -5.27 5.41 3.61
CA PRO A 427 -5.75 4.35 4.49
C PRO A 427 -4.88 4.15 5.74
N CYS A 428 -3.56 4.12 5.58
CA CYS A 428 -2.60 4.10 6.68
C CYS A 428 -1.44 5.07 6.44
N GLY A 429 -0.72 4.87 5.33
CA GLY A 429 0.57 5.49 5.10
C GLY A 429 1.69 4.82 5.91
N ILE A 430 2.87 4.71 5.28
CA ILE A 430 4.10 4.20 5.91
C ILE A 430 5.18 5.28 5.85
N SER A 431 5.19 6.10 4.79
CA SER A 431 6.23 7.10 4.55
C SER A 431 6.34 8.14 5.67
N GLN A 432 5.21 8.59 6.28
CA GLN A 432 5.24 9.49 7.42
C GLN A 432 5.88 8.85 8.65
N MET A 433 5.62 7.56 8.88
CA MET A 433 6.21 6.84 10.02
C MET A 433 7.73 6.70 9.85
N LEU A 434 8.18 6.43 8.61
CA LEU A 434 9.61 6.33 8.27
C LEU A 434 10.31 7.69 8.42
N ALA A 435 9.71 8.78 7.95
CA ALA A 435 10.23 10.13 8.13
C ALA A 435 10.30 10.51 9.62
N MET A 436 9.23 10.26 10.39
CA MET A 436 9.17 10.53 11.83
C MET A 436 10.20 9.72 12.61
N LYS A 437 10.39 8.43 12.26
CA LYS A 437 11.42 7.55 12.84
C LYS A 437 12.81 8.19 12.77
N ASP A 438 13.13 8.86 11.68
CA ASP A 438 14.42 9.53 11.48
C ASP A 438 14.46 10.97 12.03
N GLY A 439 13.36 11.43 12.65
CA GLY A 439 13.27 12.74 13.28
C GLY A 439 12.89 13.87 12.32
N GLN A 440 12.34 13.54 11.17
CA GLN A 440 11.76 14.49 10.25
C GLN A 440 10.24 14.59 10.53
N PRO A 441 9.74 15.70 11.12
CA PRO A 441 8.31 15.84 11.36
C PRO A 441 7.55 15.87 10.03
N CYS A 442 6.37 15.26 10.02
CA CYS A 442 5.53 15.21 8.83
C CYS A 442 4.48 16.32 8.86
N LEU A 443 4.25 17.00 7.73
CA LEU A 443 3.10 17.83 7.46
C LEU A 443 2.18 17.08 6.52
N ALA A 444 0.96 16.77 6.98
CA ALA A 444 0.05 15.90 6.27
C ALA A 444 -1.41 16.39 6.29
N HIS A 445 -2.20 15.94 5.32
CA HIS A 445 -3.65 16.08 5.36
C HIS A 445 -4.23 15.24 6.50
N SER A 446 -5.21 15.79 7.24
CA SER A 446 -5.83 15.13 8.41
C SER A 446 -6.87 14.09 7.98
N VAL A 447 -6.43 13.02 7.34
CA VAL A 447 -7.25 11.92 6.81
C VAL A 447 -6.66 10.57 7.18
N GLY A 448 -7.52 9.54 7.30
CA GLY A 448 -7.15 8.15 7.52
C GLY A 448 -6.02 7.96 8.52
N GLY A 449 -5.06 7.10 8.20
CA GLY A 449 -3.92 6.80 9.06
C GLY A 449 -2.96 7.98 9.32
N LEU A 450 -2.98 9.03 8.50
CA LEU A 450 -2.21 10.24 8.79
C LEU A 450 -2.72 10.93 10.06
N ARG A 451 -4.04 11.00 10.23
CA ARG A 451 -4.67 11.52 11.43
C ARG A 451 -4.39 10.67 12.67
N ASP A 452 -4.28 9.36 12.49
CA ASP A 452 -4.01 8.43 13.59
C ASP A 452 -2.54 8.42 14.01
N THR A 453 -1.63 8.75 13.10
CA THR A 453 -0.18 8.66 13.32
C THR A 453 0.50 9.99 13.64
N ILE A 454 -0.15 11.13 13.38
CA ILE A 454 0.41 12.46 13.61
C ILE A 454 -0.45 13.22 14.63
N ASN A 455 0.18 13.72 15.69
CA ASN A 455 -0.44 14.63 16.64
C ASN A 455 -0.01 16.06 16.32
N ASP A 456 -0.99 16.87 15.87
CA ASP A 456 -0.73 18.24 15.41
C ASP A 456 0.03 19.07 16.45
N GLU A 457 1.07 19.79 16.01
CA GLU A 457 1.98 20.63 16.82
C GLU A 457 2.71 19.92 17.96
N SER A 458 2.54 18.60 18.08
CA SER A 458 3.20 17.77 19.10
C SER A 458 4.34 16.94 18.52
N ASP A 459 4.06 16.16 17.46
CA ASP A 459 5.03 15.29 16.80
C ASP A 459 5.00 15.43 15.26
N GLY A 460 4.20 16.36 14.73
CA GLY A 460 4.08 16.70 13.32
C GLY A 460 3.06 17.80 13.13
N PHE A 461 2.56 17.97 11.90
CA PHE A 461 1.65 19.03 11.52
C PHE A 461 0.53 18.48 10.64
N LEU A 462 -0.69 18.92 10.91
CA LEU A 462 -1.86 18.54 10.14
C LEU A 462 -2.53 19.79 9.52
N PHE A 463 -3.13 19.61 8.33
CA PHE A 463 -4.04 20.56 7.73
C PHE A 463 -5.34 19.88 7.33
N LYS A 464 -6.42 20.62 7.24
CA LYS A 464 -7.72 20.17 6.73
C LYS A 464 -8.53 21.36 6.24
N ALA A 465 -9.45 21.14 5.32
CA ALA A 465 -10.49 22.08 4.91
C ALA A 465 -11.64 21.35 4.24
N ASP A 466 -12.75 22.06 3.98
CA ASP A 466 -14.02 21.48 3.56
C ASP A 466 -14.23 21.44 2.02
N SER A 467 -13.24 21.81 1.22
CA SER A 467 -13.27 21.69 -0.24
C SER A 467 -11.86 21.55 -0.80
N LEU A 468 -11.72 20.98 -2.01
CA LEU A 468 -10.41 20.75 -2.64
C LEU A 468 -9.57 22.01 -2.74
N ASN A 469 -10.15 23.14 -3.21
CA ASN A 469 -9.41 24.41 -3.29
C ASN A 469 -9.01 24.93 -1.90
N ALA A 470 -9.90 24.82 -0.92
CA ALA A 470 -9.60 25.23 0.44
C ALA A 470 -8.53 24.32 1.08
N GLN A 471 -8.49 23.02 0.74
CA GLN A 471 -7.44 22.11 1.19
C GLN A 471 -6.08 22.47 0.59
N ALA A 472 -6.03 22.85 -0.69
CA ALA A 472 -4.81 23.33 -1.34
C ALA A 472 -4.30 24.64 -0.67
N GLU A 473 -5.18 25.57 -0.38
CA GLU A 473 -4.83 26.79 0.35
C GLU A 473 -4.36 26.51 1.78
N ALA A 474 -5.07 25.63 2.49
CA ALA A 474 -4.69 25.23 3.85
C ALA A 474 -3.32 24.53 3.87
N LEU A 475 -3.01 23.70 2.86
CA LEU A 475 -1.71 23.09 2.68
C LEU A 475 -0.61 24.15 2.55
N VAL A 476 -0.78 25.12 1.62
CA VAL A 476 0.19 26.19 1.40
C VAL A 476 0.37 27.03 2.66
N GLN A 477 -0.73 27.44 3.30
CA GLN A 477 -0.67 28.21 4.55
C GLN A 477 0.05 27.44 5.66
N ARG A 478 -0.26 26.13 5.83
CA ARG A 478 0.36 25.32 6.87
C ARG A 478 1.86 25.11 6.62
N VAL A 479 2.28 24.94 5.37
CA VAL A 479 3.71 24.92 5.02
C VAL A 479 4.37 26.23 5.46
N ASN A 480 3.80 27.38 5.11
CA ASN A 480 4.35 28.69 5.48
C ASN A 480 4.43 28.88 7.00
N ASP A 481 3.39 28.47 7.74
CA ASP A 481 3.37 28.55 9.20
C ASP A 481 4.48 27.69 9.83
N VAL A 482 4.71 26.50 9.31
CA VAL A 482 5.77 25.57 9.80
C VAL A 482 7.17 26.12 9.47
N LEU A 483 7.37 26.68 8.27
CA LEU A 483 8.64 27.30 7.91
C LEU A 483 8.92 28.52 8.80
N HIS A 484 7.91 29.35 9.05
CA HIS A 484 8.00 30.49 9.96
C HIS A 484 8.27 30.04 11.41
N LEU A 485 7.56 29.02 11.90
CA LEU A 485 7.81 28.43 13.22
C LEU A 485 9.27 28.01 13.38
N ARG A 486 9.82 27.34 12.36
CA ARG A 486 11.21 26.87 12.37
C ARG A 486 12.22 28.01 12.42
N GLU A 487 11.94 29.14 11.76
CA GLU A 487 12.79 30.33 11.75
C GLU A 487 12.69 31.12 13.06
N GLN A 488 11.47 31.36 13.54
CA GLN A 488 11.22 32.23 14.70
C GLN A 488 11.30 31.51 16.04
N LYS A 489 11.02 30.20 16.06
CA LYS A 489 11.00 29.37 17.29
C LYS A 489 11.70 28.03 17.07
N PRO A 490 13.01 28.04 16.76
CA PRO A 490 13.76 26.82 16.41
C PRO A 490 13.73 25.75 17.51
N ASP A 491 13.70 26.15 18.78
CA ASP A 491 13.62 25.21 19.90
C ASP A 491 12.28 24.47 19.92
N THR A 492 11.17 25.15 19.58
CA THR A 492 9.85 24.52 19.48
C THR A 492 9.84 23.51 18.33
N PHE A 493 10.37 23.87 17.16
CA PHE A 493 10.47 22.96 16.03
C PHE A 493 11.35 21.75 16.36
N THR A 494 12.49 21.95 17.01
CA THR A 494 13.40 20.88 17.45
C THR A 494 12.71 19.93 18.44
N ARG A 495 11.89 20.45 19.36
CA ARG A 495 11.09 19.65 20.29
C ARG A 495 10.09 18.78 19.55
N ILE A 496 9.37 19.30 18.54
CA ILE A 496 8.44 18.55 17.69
C ILE A 496 9.17 17.44 16.91
N ALA A 497 10.29 17.75 16.28
CA ALA A 497 11.13 16.79 15.58
C ALA A 497 11.65 15.66 16.51
N SER A 498 12.03 16.03 17.73
CA SER A 498 12.44 15.05 18.75
C SER A 498 11.26 14.17 19.22
N ALA A 499 10.05 14.73 19.32
CA ALA A 499 8.85 13.96 19.66
C ALA A 499 8.49 12.99 18.53
N ALA A 500 8.54 13.43 17.27
CA ALA A 500 8.38 12.58 16.10
C ALA A 500 9.34 11.37 16.16
N ARG A 501 10.64 11.62 16.40
CA ARG A 501 11.66 10.58 16.48
C ARG A 501 11.43 9.57 17.61
N LYS A 502 10.80 9.98 18.69
CA LYS A 502 10.51 9.11 19.84
C LYS A 502 9.24 8.29 19.68
N LYS A 503 8.34 8.70 18.80
CA LYS A 503 7.11 7.97 18.53
C LYS A 503 7.40 6.61 17.91
N ARG A 504 6.65 5.59 18.32
CA ARG A 504 6.85 4.21 17.88
C ARG A 504 5.58 3.66 17.24
N PHE A 505 5.78 2.97 16.14
CA PHE A 505 4.76 2.23 15.38
C PHE A 505 5.27 0.81 15.19
N GLU A 506 5.43 0.07 16.29
CA GLU A 506 6.01 -1.26 16.27
C GLU A 506 4.99 -2.30 15.84
N TRP A 507 5.39 -3.21 14.96
CA TRP A 507 4.55 -4.33 14.54
C TRP A 507 4.09 -5.21 15.70
N SER A 508 4.86 -5.35 16.77
CA SER A 508 4.47 -6.09 17.98
C SER A 508 3.18 -5.56 18.61
N THR A 509 2.98 -4.23 18.60
CA THR A 509 1.74 -3.61 19.08
C THR A 509 0.56 -3.96 18.18
N SER A 510 0.73 -3.89 16.88
CA SER A 510 -0.31 -4.25 15.92
C SER A 510 -0.61 -5.74 15.95
N ALA A 511 0.41 -6.61 16.03
CA ALA A 511 0.25 -8.06 16.11
C ALA A 511 -0.55 -8.48 17.36
N SER A 512 -0.30 -7.85 18.51
CA SER A 512 -1.10 -8.09 19.73
C SER A 512 -2.59 -7.81 19.50
N ARG A 513 -2.92 -6.73 18.79
CA ARG A 513 -4.30 -6.39 18.42
C ARG A 513 -4.88 -7.37 17.39
N TYR A 514 -4.09 -7.84 16.41
CA TYR A 514 -4.52 -8.89 15.48
C TYR A 514 -4.94 -10.15 16.24
N HIS A 515 -4.14 -10.61 17.20
CA HIS A 515 -4.49 -11.77 18.03
C HIS A 515 -5.79 -11.59 18.81
N THR A 516 -5.99 -10.43 19.43
CA THR A 516 -7.12 -10.19 20.33
C THR A 516 -8.41 -9.76 19.60
N GLU A 517 -8.31 -9.02 18.51
CA GLU A 517 -9.47 -8.40 17.85
C GLU A 517 -9.89 -9.14 16.55
N LEU A 518 -8.97 -9.81 15.87
CA LEU A 518 -9.24 -10.47 14.59
C LEU A 518 -9.27 -12.01 14.71
N TYR A 519 -8.34 -12.60 15.44
CA TYR A 519 -8.13 -14.05 15.45
C TYR A 519 -8.72 -14.76 16.68
N SER A 520 -9.28 -14.00 17.61
CA SER A 520 -9.97 -14.57 18.77
C SER A 520 -11.34 -15.15 18.43
#